data_c9e98b2ac81ad3d245d6f129dd538482
#
_entry.id   c9e98b2ac81ad3d245d6f129dd538482
#
_cell.length_a   1.000
_cell.length_b   1.000
_cell.length_c   1.000
_cell.angle_alpha   90.00
_cell.angle_beta   90.00
_cell.angle_gamma   90.00
#
_symmetry.space_group_name_H-M   'P 1'
#
loop_
_entity.id
_entity.type
_entity.pdbx_description
1 polymer ?
#
loop_
_entity_poly.entity_id
_entity_poly.type
_entity_poly.pdbx_seq_one_letter_code
_entity_poly.pdbx_strand_id
1 'polypeptide(L)'
;MSFTSSISLLTILLASEIQSAIVTDLNCTTYSGTAFVWTPAAVACEDAIATASCQALYGETEADAGWPTAGGEQARPFFCYATEEDAAAPLVQDMKTASIANCPKTCGYCCQTDAYSCPNVAFPRLNCNTITRTQCNSVAWRTIIAEDCPASCGFCLSGGCVDAVTNCGNDLSICNTVGMQDFVNTYCQKTCQRCPSTTASSSVTTASSGTGTCTSYIADSSTSCAAWASNGFCSNTFYTVAQRRSRCATTCRIC
;
A
#
# COMPACT_ATOMS: atom_id res chain seq x y z
N MET A 1 63.16 45.09 -26.02
CA MET A 1 62.64 43.74 -26.27
C MET A 1 61.68 43.41 -25.10
N SER A 2 60.40 43.53 -25.35
CA SER A 2 59.37 43.37 -24.36
C SER A 2 58.75 41.99 -24.52
N PHE A 3 58.88 41.12 -23.54
CA PHE A 3 58.25 39.77 -23.52
C PHE A 3 56.89 39.90 -22.84
N THR A 4 55.82 39.89 -23.63
CA THR A 4 54.45 39.73 -23.11
C THR A 4 54.19 38.26 -22.90
N SER A 5 54.12 37.85 -21.63
CA SER A 5 53.71 36.51 -21.20
C SER A 5 52.20 36.42 -21.26
N SER A 6 51.65 35.67 -22.23
CA SER A 6 50.23 35.37 -22.29
C SER A 6 49.93 34.21 -21.34
N ILE A 7 49.26 34.48 -20.24
CA ILE A 7 48.70 33.46 -19.33
C ILE A 7 47.38 33.01 -19.92
N SER A 8 47.36 31.84 -20.55
CA SER A 8 46.10 31.15 -20.94
C SER A 8 45.44 30.61 -19.70
N LEU A 9 44.35 31.25 -19.31
CA LEU A 9 43.46 30.77 -18.26
C LEU A 9 42.62 29.59 -18.80
N LEU A 10 43.07 28.37 -18.50
CA LEU A 10 42.34 27.13 -18.82
C LEU A 10 41.23 26.99 -17.77
N THR A 11 40.04 27.48 -18.08
CA THR A 11 38.85 27.19 -17.28
C THR A 11 38.45 25.73 -17.49
N ILE A 12 38.82 24.88 -16.54
CA ILE A 12 38.29 23.52 -16.42
C ILE A 12 36.85 23.69 -15.97
N LEU A 13 35.91 23.56 -16.90
CA LEU A 13 34.51 23.29 -16.56
C LEU A 13 34.47 21.88 -15.93
N LEU A 14 34.43 21.84 -14.61
CA LEU A 14 33.96 20.67 -13.89
C LEU A 14 32.47 20.55 -14.18
N ALA A 15 32.13 19.81 -15.23
CA ALA A 15 30.81 19.25 -15.36
C ALA A 15 30.68 18.28 -14.16
N SER A 16 30.02 18.72 -13.10
CA SER A 16 29.49 17.79 -12.12
C SER A 16 28.49 16.92 -12.87
N GLU A 17 28.89 15.71 -13.22
CA GLU A 17 27.96 14.68 -13.65
C GLU A 17 26.99 14.48 -12.51
N ILE A 18 25.76 14.91 -12.70
CA ILE A 18 24.64 14.56 -11.81
C ILE A 18 24.36 13.10 -12.12
N GLN A 19 25.11 12.21 -11.51
CA GLN A 19 24.78 10.80 -11.50
C GLN A 19 23.56 10.64 -10.61
N SER A 20 22.45 10.24 -11.23
CA SER A 20 21.31 9.74 -10.46
C SER A 20 21.83 8.55 -9.65
N ALA A 21 21.78 8.64 -8.33
CA ALA A 21 22.30 7.60 -7.46
C ALA A 21 21.58 6.26 -7.61
N ILE A 22 20.36 6.26 -8.16
CA ILE A 22 19.55 5.06 -8.39
C ILE A 22 19.61 4.73 -9.88
N VAL A 23 20.53 3.84 -10.29
CA VAL A 23 20.85 3.63 -11.72
C VAL A 23 20.47 2.26 -12.28
N THR A 24 20.43 1.19 -11.48
CA THR A 24 20.33 -0.18 -12.02
C THR A 24 18.95 -0.80 -11.82
N ASP A 25 18.39 -0.75 -10.63
CA ASP A 25 17.07 -1.28 -10.32
C ASP A 25 16.13 -0.17 -9.83
N LEU A 26 15.29 0.30 -10.74
CA LEU A 26 14.34 1.40 -10.49
C LEU A 26 13.04 0.95 -9.79
N ASN A 27 12.93 -0.28 -9.33
CA ASN A 27 11.76 -0.72 -8.59
C ASN A 27 11.58 0.12 -7.32
N CYS A 28 10.33 0.46 -7.03
CA CYS A 28 9.95 1.31 -5.89
C CYS A 28 10.45 2.76 -6.00
N THR A 29 10.82 3.22 -7.19
CA THR A 29 11.21 4.62 -7.43
C THR A 29 10.20 5.36 -8.31
N THR A 30 10.29 6.67 -8.33
CA THR A 30 9.55 7.55 -9.23
C THR A 30 10.47 8.67 -9.71
N TYR A 31 10.22 9.20 -10.92
CA TYR A 31 10.98 10.32 -11.44
C TYR A 31 10.41 11.63 -10.91
N SER A 32 11.24 12.43 -10.24
CA SER A 32 10.86 13.71 -9.63
C SER A 32 10.80 14.88 -10.60
N GLY A 33 11.26 14.70 -11.85
CA GLY A 33 11.50 15.75 -12.84
C GLY A 33 12.99 16.05 -13.04
N THR A 34 13.82 15.69 -12.09
CA THR A 34 15.29 15.88 -12.13
C THR A 34 16.04 14.57 -11.92
N ALA A 35 15.57 13.71 -11.01
CA ALA A 35 16.21 12.45 -10.67
C ALA A 35 15.17 11.39 -10.29
N PHE A 36 15.58 10.12 -10.19
CA PHE A 36 14.79 9.08 -9.56
C PHE A 36 14.90 9.21 -8.04
N VAL A 37 13.76 9.13 -7.37
CA VAL A 37 13.64 9.20 -5.92
C VAL A 37 12.84 8.01 -5.40
N TRP A 38 13.08 7.61 -4.16
CA TRP A 38 12.33 6.55 -3.51
C TRP A 38 10.88 6.94 -3.28
N THR A 39 9.94 6.09 -3.66
CA THR A 39 8.55 6.27 -3.27
C THR A 39 8.38 6.06 -1.76
N PRO A 40 7.36 6.63 -1.12
CA PRO A 40 7.04 6.30 0.28
C PRO A 40 6.87 4.80 0.51
N ALA A 41 6.30 4.07 -0.46
CA ALA A 41 6.11 2.63 -0.39
C ALA A 41 7.43 1.83 -0.44
N ALA A 42 8.53 2.41 -0.92
CA ALA A 42 9.84 1.74 -0.98
C ALA A 42 10.38 1.36 0.40
N VAL A 43 10.07 2.15 1.41
CA VAL A 43 10.63 2.06 2.78
C VAL A 43 9.54 2.00 3.86
N ALA A 44 8.30 1.74 3.48
CA ALA A 44 7.15 1.77 4.39
C ALA A 44 7.02 0.52 5.28
N CYS A 45 7.62 -0.60 4.90
CA CYS A 45 7.63 -1.84 5.68
C CYS A 45 8.73 -1.84 6.74
N GLU A 46 8.82 -2.92 7.50
CA GLU A 46 9.98 -3.22 8.35
C GLU A 46 10.80 -4.35 7.70
N ASP A 47 12.08 -4.44 8.05
CA ASP A 47 12.91 -5.58 7.69
C ASP A 47 12.44 -6.83 8.47
N ALA A 48 12.56 -8.01 7.87
CA ALA A 48 12.19 -9.27 8.53
C ALA A 48 13.19 -9.68 9.62
N ILE A 49 14.43 -9.23 9.48
CA ILE A 49 15.47 -9.34 10.50
C ILE A 49 15.82 -7.95 11.04
N ALA A 50 16.61 -7.88 12.13
CA ALA A 50 16.98 -6.58 12.69
C ALA A 50 17.64 -5.68 11.65
N THR A 51 17.21 -4.41 11.56
CA THR A 51 17.73 -3.44 10.58
C THR A 51 19.26 -3.31 10.65
N ALA A 52 19.85 -3.33 11.85
CA ALA A 52 21.31 -3.30 11.99
C ALA A 52 21.99 -4.54 11.33
N SER A 53 21.34 -5.70 11.38
CA SER A 53 21.84 -6.89 10.68
C SER A 53 21.70 -6.77 9.16
N CYS A 54 20.59 -6.18 8.68
CA CYS A 54 20.43 -5.87 7.26
C CYS A 54 21.50 -4.90 6.76
N GLN A 55 21.76 -3.85 7.52
CA GLN A 55 22.78 -2.86 7.21
C GLN A 55 24.20 -3.47 7.18
N ALA A 56 24.51 -4.35 8.12
CA ALA A 56 25.78 -5.06 8.11
C ALA A 56 25.91 -6.05 6.95
N LEU A 57 24.79 -6.65 6.51
CA LEU A 57 24.78 -7.65 5.43
C LEU A 57 24.92 -7.01 4.05
N TYR A 58 24.23 -5.91 3.80
CA TYR A 58 24.17 -5.31 2.47
C TYR A 58 25.14 -4.13 2.26
N GLY A 59 25.68 -3.56 3.35
CA GLY A 59 26.58 -2.41 3.27
C GLY A 59 25.93 -1.15 2.70
N GLU A 60 26.58 0.00 2.85
CA GLU A 60 26.21 1.24 2.15
C GLU A 60 26.92 1.28 0.80
N THR A 61 26.29 1.87 -0.22
CA THR A 61 26.87 1.96 -1.57
C THR A 61 28.07 2.91 -1.60
N GLU A 62 28.01 3.97 -0.79
CA GLU A 62 29.09 4.94 -0.60
C GLU A 62 29.15 5.34 0.87
N ALA A 63 30.33 5.59 1.39
CA ALA A 63 30.49 6.12 2.72
C ALA A 63 29.69 7.45 2.84
N ASP A 64 28.83 7.54 3.83
CA ASP A 64 27.96 8.70 4.10
C ASP A 64 26.76 8.92 3.15
N ALA A 65 26.52 8.04 2.16
CA ALA A 65 25.35 8.14 1.27
C ALA A 65 24.03 7.86 2.00
N GLY A 66 24.08 7.07 3.07
CA GLY A 66 22.91 6.65 3.84
C GLY A 66 22.07 5.60 3.12
N TRP A 67 21.00 5.21 3.79
CA TRP A 67 20.06 4.18 3.34
C TRP A 67 18.88 4.78 2.57
N PRO A 68 18.19 4.00 1.71
CA PRO A 68 16.97 4.43 1.05
C PRO A 68 15.98 5.10 2.02
N THR A 69 15.54 6.32 1.69
CA THR A 69 14.53 7.07 2.43
C THR A 69 13.49 7.64 1.48
N ALA A 70 12.24 7.76 1.92
CA ALA A 70 11.18 8.30 1.07
C ALA A 70 11.52 9.70 0.54
N GLY A 71 11.47 9.88 -0.79
CA GLY A 71 11.85 11.11 -1.47
C GLY A 71 13.36 11.32 -1.61
N GLY A 72 14.20 10.43 -1.09
CA GLY A 72 15.65 10.50 -1.22
C GLY A 72 16.17 9.91 -2.53
N GLU A 73 17.40 10.26 -2.87
CA GLU A 73 18.11 9.85 -4.09
C GLU A 73 19.24 8.85 -3.78
N GLN A 74 19.39 8.39 -2.54
CA GLN A 74 20.43 7.46 -2.12
C GLN A 74 20.40 6.21 -3.00
N ALA A 75 21.57 5.74 -3.42
CA ALA A 75 21.69 4.49 -4.18
C ALA A 75 21.15 3.30 -3.37
N ARG A 76 20.57 2.34 -4.07
CA ARG A 76 20.28 1.02 -3.49
C ARG A 76 21.61 0.32 -3.21
N PRO A 77 21.82 -0.27 -2.00
CA PRO A 77 23.01 -1.07 -1.75
C PRO A 77 23.20 -2.15 -2.83
N PHE A 78 24.39 -2.27 -3.37
CA PHE A 78 24.67 -3.18 -4.49
C PHE A 78 24.30 -4.63 -4.18
N PHE A 79 24.64 -5.10 -2.99
CA PHE A 79 24.35 -6.48 -2.59
C PHE A 79 22.85 -6.78 -2.40
N CYS A 80 21.97 -5.77 -2.47
CA CYS A 80 20.54 -5.99 -2.55
C CYS A 80 20.09 -6.58 -3.89
N TYR A 81 20.90 -6.43 -4.96
CA TYR A 81 20.53 -6.86 -6.30
C TYR A 81 21.68 -7.41 -7.15
N ALA A 82 22.93 -7.26 -6.73
CA ALA A 82 24.14 -7.67 -7.46
C ALA A 82 25.11 -8.41 -6.55
N THR A 83 26.12 -9.03 -7.13
CA THR A 83 27.19 -9.72 -6.40
C THR A 83 28.48 -8.90 -6.31
N GLU A 84 28.51 -7.74 -6.97
CA GLU A 84 29.67 -6.86 -7.07
C GLU A 84 29.23 -5.41 -6.76
N GLU A 85 30.15 -4.63 -6.20
CA GLU A 85 29.95 -3.19 -5.92
C GLU A 85 30.25 -2.36 -7.19
N ASP A 86 29.42 -2.53 -8.22
CA ASP A 86 29.53 -1.81 -9.48
C ASP A 86 28.15 -1.37 -9.96
N ALA A 87 28.03 -0.09 -10.33
CA ALA A 87 26.79 0.47 -10.89
C ALA A 87 26.38 -0.21 -12.21
N ALA A 88 27.33 -0.80 -12.94
CA ALA A 88 27.08 -1.58 -14.16
C ALA A 88 26.85 -3.07 -13.89
N ALA A 89 26.94 -3.53 -12.63
CA ALA A 89 26.73 -4.92 -12.29
C ALA A 89 25.33 -5.39 -12.69
N PRO A 90 25.20 -6.59 -13.29
CA PRO A 90 23.89 -7.10 -13.69
C PRO A 90 23.04 -7.43 -12.47
N LEU A 91 21.73 -7.24 -12.62
CA LEU A 91 20.76 -7.64 -11.61
C LEU A 91 20.77 -9.18 -11.48
N VAL A 92 21.00 -9.67 -10.27
CA VAL A 92 20.95 -11.08 -9.90
C VAL A 92 19.63 -11.34 -9.16
N GLN A 93 18.74 -12.08 -9.81
CA GLN A 93 17.36 -12.28 -9.30
C GLN A 93 17.32 -12.95 -7.92
N ASP A 94 18.24 -13.87 -7.63
CA ASP A 94 18.30 -14.55 -6.34
C ASP A 94 18.69 -13.59 -5.20
N MET A 95 19.65 -12.68 -5.46
CA MET A 95 20.04 -11.64 -4.51
C MET A 95 18.86 -10.71 -4.21
N LYS A 96 18.16 -10.25 -5.26
CA LYS A 96 16.98 -9.43 -5.13
C LYS A 96 15.86 -10.13 -4.36
N THR A 97 15.59 -11.39 -4.67
CA THR A 97 14.56 -12.17 -3.97
C THR A 97 14.90 -12.33 -2.50
N ALA A 98 16.16 -12.63 -2.17
CA ALA A 98 16.62 -12.74 -0.79
C ALA A 98 16.51 -11.40 -0.04
N SER A 99 16.83 -10.29 -0.69
CA SER A 99 16.74 -8.95 -0.09
C SER A 99 15.30 -8.52 0.16
N ILE A 100 14.37 -8.82 -0.76
CA ILE A 100 12.93 -8.58 -0.56
C ILE A 100 12.39 -9.41 0.61
N ALA A 101 12.83 -10.66 0.75
CA ALA A 101 12.36 -11.53 1.81
C ALA A 101 12.87 -11.14 3.21
N ASN A 102 14.12 -10.67 3.32
CA ASN A 102 14.79 -10.48 4.60
C ASN A 102 14.93 -9.01 5.01
N CYS A 103 15.28 -8.13 4.06
CA CYS A 103 15.67 -6.73 4.32
C CYS A 103 15.00 -5.75 3.36
N PRO A 104 13.67 -5.83 3.15
CA PRO A 104 12.99 -5.04 2.13
C PRO A 104 13.07 -3.53 2.39
N LYS A 105 13.07 -3.08 3.65
CA LYS A 105 13.19 -1.67 4.01
C LYS A 105 14.61 -1.15 3.74
N THR A 106 15.62 -1.83 4.25
CA THR A 106 17.02 -1.48 4.07
C THR A 106 17.40 -1.42 2.58
N CYS A 107 16.85 -2.34 1.76
CA CYS A 107 17.08 -2.38 0.32
C CYS A 107 16.09 -1.53 -0.50
N GLY A 108 15.15 -0.82 0.11
CA GLY A 108 14.15 -0.02 -0.60
C GLY A 108 13.20 -0.84 -1.48
N TYR A 109 12.85 -2.07 -1.05
CA TYR A 109 12.00 -3.00 -1.79
C TYR A 109 10.62 -3.23 -1.14
N CYS A 110 10.22 -2.45 -0.15
CA CYS A 110 8.93 -2.69 0.51
C CYS A 110 7.76 -2.79 -0.48
N CYS A 111 7.76 -2.01 -1.56
CA CYS A 111 6.72 -2.05 -2.58
C CYS A 111 6.64 -3.39 -3.34
N GLN A 112 7.66 -4.24 -3.22
CA GLN A 112 7.70 -5.58 -3.84
C GLN A 112 7.24 -6.68 -2.90
N THR A 113 7.01 -6.38 -1.62
CA THR A 113 6.47 -7.35 -0.66
C THR A 113 4.97 -7.50 -0.84
N ASP A 114 4.41 -8.68 -0.56
CA ASP A 114 2.98 -8.99 -0.77
C ASP A 114 2.04 -8.00 -0.08
N ALA A 115 2.45 -7.49 1.09
CA ALA A 115 1.65 -6.52 1.83
C ALA A 115 1.51 -5.16 1.13
N TYR A 116 2.46 -4.80 0.26
CA TYR A 116 2.52 -3.51 -0.43
C TYR A 116 2.39 -3.64 -1.95
N SER A 117 2.31 -4.86 -2.50
CA SER A 117 2.29 -5.15 -3.93
C SER A 117 0.87 -5.44 -4.43
N CYS A 118 0.00 -4.44 -4.37
CA CYS A 118 -1.33 -4.52 -4.97
C CYS A 118 -1.71 -3.19 -5.63
N PRO A 119 -2.67 -3.20 -6.57
CA PRO A 119 -3.17 -1.96 -7.16
C PRO A 119 -3.98 -1.17 -6.13
N ASN A 120 -3.77 0.14 -6.10
CA ASN A 120 -4.70 1.06 -5.48
C ASN A 120 -5.96 1.19 -6.34
N VAL A 121 -7.06 1.70 -5.77
CA VAL A 121 -8.29 1.96 -6.52
C VAL A 121 -8.00 2.94 -7.68
N ALA A 122 -8.66 2.74 -8.83
CA ALA A 122 -8.43 3.57 -10.02
C ALA A 122 -8.71 5.06 -9.80
N PHE A 123 -9.68 5.39 -8.95
CA PHE A 123 -10.05 6.77 -8.60
C PHE A 123 -10.11 6.90 -7.06
N PRO A 124 -8.95 6.98 -6.40
CA PRO A 124 -8.91 7.04 -4.95
C PRO A 124 -9.37 8.40 -4.44
N ARG A 125 -10.05 8.42 -3.30
CA ARG A 125 -10.45 9.66 -2.58
C ARG A 125 -9.24 10.40 -2.00
N LEU A 126 -8.09 9.72 -1.90
CA LEU A 126 -6.84 10.21 -1.34
C LEU A 126 -5.74 10.17 -2.39
N ASN A 127 -4.75 11.03 -2.25
CA ASN A 127 -3.52 10.90 -3.04
C ASN A 127 -2.62 9.82 -2.42
N CYS A 128 -2.66 8.60 -2.98
CA CYS A 128 -1.93 7.44 -2.46
C CYS A 128 -0.41 7.65 -2.36
N ASN A 129 0.16 8.53 -3.21
CA ASN A 129 1.61 8.78 -3.22
C ASN A 129 2.08 9.69 -2.08
N THR A 130 1.16 10.38 -1.40
CA THR A 130 1.49 11.33 -0.31
C THR A 130 1.13 10.80 1.08
N ILE A 131 0.62 9.56 1.16
CA ILE A 131 0.23 8.95 2.43
C ILE A 131 1.47 8.68 3.28
N THR A 132 1.43 9.18 4.51
CA THR A 132 2.51 9.05 5.49
C THR A 132 2.27 7.87 6.44
N ARG A 133 3.33 7.37 7.08
CA ARG A 133 3.25 6.34 8.12
C ARG A 133 2.32 6.74 9.27
N THR A 134 2.30 8.01 9.63
CA THR A 134 1.39 8.54 10.66
C THR A 134 -0.07 8.36 10.26
N GLN A 135 -0.41 8.60 9.00
CA GLN A 135 -1.77 8.39 8.48
C GLN A 135 -2.14 6.90 8.46
N CYS A 136 -1.19 6.01 8.15
CA CYS A 136 -1.41 4.55 8.22
C CYS A 136 -1.85 4.07 9.61
N ASN A 137 -1.42 4.75 10.66
CA ASN A 137 -1.74 4.42 12.05
C ASN A 137 -2.86 5.28 12.65
N SER A 138 -3.36 6.25 11.91
CA SER A 138 -4.41 7.16 12.37
C SER A 138 -5.80 6.54 12.27
N VAL A 139 -6.55 6.57 13.37
CA VAL A 139 -7.94 6.08 13.44
C VAL A 139 -8.83 6.72 12.36
N ALA A 140 -8.62 7.99 12.06
CA ALA A 140 -9.41 8.74 11.09
C ALA A 140 -9.13 8.35 9.62
N TRP A 141 -7.91 7.86 9.32
CA TRP A 141 -7.45 7.63 7.95
C TRP A 141 -7.33 6.15 7.59
N ARG A 142 -7.07 5.31 8.57
CA ARG A 142 -6.65 3.92 8.35
C ARG A 142 -7.64 3.10 7.50
N THR A 143 -8.93 3.22 7.77
CA THR A 143 -9.98 2.48 7.03
C THR A 143 -10.11 2.95 5.59
N ILE A 144 -10.14 4.26 5.34
CA ILE A 144 -10.23 4.80 3.99
C ILE A 144 -8.96 4.50 3.17
N ILE A 145 -7.77 4.47 3.82
CA ILE A 145 -6.53 4.09 3.16
C ILE A 145 -6.55 2.60 2.80
N ALA A 146 -7.08 1.73 3.67
CA ALA A 146 -7.18 0.30 3.37
C ALA A 146 -8.12 0.01 2.20
N GLU A 147 -9.15 0.83 2.02
CA GLU A 147 -10.07 0.73 0.89
C GLU A 147 -9.46 1.28 -0.41
N ASP A 148 -8.86 2.47 -0.38
CA ASP A 148 -8.48 3.21 -1.58
C ASP A 148 -7.01 3.04 -1.96
N CYS A 149 -6.12 2.99 -0.96
CA CYS A 149 -4.67 3.03 -1.13
C CYS A 149 -3.95 1.92 -0.33
N PRO A 150 -4.39 0.65 -0.41
CA PRO A 150 -3.84 -0.42 0.44
C PRO A 150 -2.33 -0.58 0.29
N ALA A 151 -1.78 -0.38 -0.90
CA ALA A 151 -0.35 -0.46 -1.16
C ALA A 151 0.47 0.59 -0.40
N SER A 152 -0.12 1.73 -0.02
CA SER A 152 0.61 2.79 0.68
C SER A 152 0.93 2.45 2.14
N CYS A 153 0.14 1.57 2.75
CA CYS A 153 0.24 1.22 4.17
C CYS A 153 0.43 -0.29 4.44
N GLY A 154 0.66 -1.09 3.40
CA GLY A 154 0.81 -2.54 3.55
C GLY A 154 -0.50 -3.26 3.87
N PHE A 155 -1.62 -2.78 3.35
CA PHE A 155 -2.95 -3.36 3.58
C PHE A 155 -3.41 -4.28 2.46
N CYS A 156 -2.56 -4.62 1.49
CA CYS A 156 -2.90 -5.47 0.34
C CYS A 156 -3.52 -6.81 0.74
N LEU A 157 -3.01 -7.42 1.80
CA LEU A 157 -3.51 -8.70 2.32
C LEU A 157 -4.72 -8.53 3.26
N SER A 158 -5.22 -7.31 3.41
CA SER A 158 -6.32 -7.03 4.35
C SER A 158 -7.70 -7.07 3.70
N GLY A 159 -7.78 -7.20 2.38
CA GLY A 159 -9.05 -7.28 1.66
C GLY A 159 -9.93 -6.02 1.81
N GLY A 160 -9.33 -4.86 1.99
CA GLY A 160 -10.04 -3.58 2.19
C GLY A 160 -10.62 -3.40 3.61
N CYS A 161 -10.40 -4.35 4.51
CA CYS A 161 -10.89 -4.26 5.89
C CYS A 161 -9.74 -4.34 6.90
N VAL A 162 -9.65 -3.33 7.73
CA VAL A 162 -8.66 -3.22 8.82
C VAL A 162 -9.34 -2.72 10.09
N ASP A 163 -8.70 -2.95 11.22
CA ASP A 163 -9.11 -2.25 12.43
C ASP A 163 -8.75 -0.77 12.31
N ALA A 164 -9.65 0.11 12.72
CA ALA A 164 -9.37 1.54 12.75
C ALA A 164 -8.35 1.88 13.85
N VAL A 165 -8.38 1.15 14.97
CA VAL A 165 -7.38 1.25 16.05
C VAL A 165 -6.42 0.05 16.01
N THR A 166 -5.14 0.30 16.31
CA THR A 166 -4.08 -0.71 16.13
C THR A 166 -3.98 -1.72 17.27
N ASN A 167 -4.64 -1.50 18.38
CA ASN A 167 -4.54 -2.30 19.61
C ASN A 167 -5.73 -3.25 19.86
N CYS A 168 -6.62 -3.43 18.90
CA CYS A 168 -7.77 -4.34 19.02
C CYS A 168 -7.35 -5.78 19.36
N GLY A 169 -6.21 -6.22 18.83
CA GLY A 169 -5.70 -7.58 19.07
C GLY A 169 -5.16 -7.83 20.48
N ASN A 170 -4.98 -6.79 21.30
CA ASN A 170 -4.44 -6.94 22.65
C ASN A 170 -5.43 -7.61 23.61
N ASP A 171 -6.72 -7.47 23.36
CA ASP A 171 -7.78 -8.08 24.18
C ASP A 171 -8.96 -8.52 23.29
N LEU A 172 -8.99 -9.78 22.95
CA LEU A 172 -10.06 -10.36 22.12
C LEU A 172 -11.41 -10.47 22.84
N SER A 173 -11.46 -10.31 24.17
CA SER A 173 -12.71 -10.36 24.93
C SER A 173 -13.66 -9.23 24.56
N ILE A 174 -13.11 -8.09 24.08
CA ILE A 174 -13.92 -6.95 23.63
C ILE A 174 -14.92 -7.32 22.53
N CYS A 175 -14.57 -8.30 21.68
CA CYS A 175 -15.40 -8.72 20.55
C CYS A 175 -16.80 -9.22 21.00
N ASN A 176 -16.89 -9.76 22.20
CA ASN A 176 -18.12 -10.32 22.75
C ASN A 176 -18.66 -9.57 23.98
N THR A 177 -17.99 -8.51 24.40
CA THR A 177 -18.39 -7.73 25.58
C THR A 177 -19.70 -6.98 25.31
N VAL A 178 -20.67 -7.18 26.19
CA VAL A 178 -21.97 -6.48 26.12
C VAL A 178 -21.74 -4.98 26.27
N GLY A 179 -22.36 -4.19 25.40
CA GLY A 179 -22.20 -2.73 25.38
C GLY A 179 -21.03 -2.20 24.59
N MET A 180 -20.10 -3.07 24.13
CA MET A 180 -18.97 -2.68 23.28
C MET A 180 -19.20 -2.92 21.79
N GLN A 181 -20.39 -3.38 21.40
CA GLN A 181 -20.66 -3.80 20.02
C GLN A 181 -20.53 -2.66 19.00
N ASP A 182 -20.98 -1.44 19.34
CA ASP A 182 -20.83 -0.28 18.45
C ASP A 182 -19.37 0.12 18.28
N PHE A 183 -18.59 0.08 19.36
CA PHE A 183 -17.14 0.29 19.31
C PHE A 183 -16.47 -0.77 18.44
N VAL A 184 -16.75 -2.03 18.66
CA VAL A 184 -16.16 -3.16 17.90
C VAL A 184 -16.50 -3.06 16.42
N ASN A 185 -17.77 -2.76 16.09
CA ASN A 185 -18.23 -2.65 14.71
C ASN A 185 -17.63 -1.44 13.98
N THR A 186 -17.19 -0.42 14.72
CA THR A 186 -16.58 0.78 14.14
C THR A 186 -15.06 0.69 14.09
N TYR A 187 -14.43 0.18 15.15
CA TYR A 187 -13.00 0.34 15.36
C TYR A 187 -12.19 -0.96 15.31
N CYS A 188 -12.81 -2.13 15.52
CA CYS A 188 -12.13 -3.41 15.63
C CYS A 188 -12.71 -4.47 14.67
N GLN A 189 -13.09 -4.06 13.48
CA GLN A 189 -13.81 -4.91 12.53
C GLN A 189 -13.02 -6.13 12.10
N LYS A 190 -11.72 -5.98 11.81
CA LYS A 190 -10.86 -7.08 11.36
C LYS A 190 -10.61 -8.08 12.49
N THR A 191 -10.13 -7.61 13.64
CA THR A 191 -9.85 -8.45 14.80
C THR A 191 -11.09 -9.23 15.26
N CYS A 192 -12.25 -8.59 15.27
CA CYS A 192 -13.50 -9.22 15.72
C CYS A 192 -14.29 -9.89 14.57
N GLN A 193 -13.69 -10.06 13.41
CA GLN A 193 -14.30 -10.71 12.24
C GLN A 193 -15.63 -10.06 11.81
N ARG A 194 -15.72 -8.74 11.92
CA ARG A 194 -16.87 -7.92 11.56
C ARG A 194 -16.70 -7.21 10.22
N CYS A 195 -15.68 -7.57 9.46
CA CYS A 195 -15.48 -7.04 8.13
C CYS A 195 -16.71 -7.29 7.25
N PRO A 196 -17.18 -6.31 6.47
CA PRO A 196 -18.18 -6.58 5.47
C PRO A 196 -17.62 -7.67 4.55
N SER A 197 -18.36 -8.76 4.40
CA SER A 197 -17.94 -9.87 3.53
C SER A 197 -17.86 -9.36 2.10
N THR A 198 -16.67 -8.93 1.68
CA THR A 198 -16.36 -8.76 0.28
C THR A 198 -16.10 -10.14 -0.31
N THR A 199 -17.10 -10.96 -0.43
CA THR A 199 -17.15 -12.02 -1.44
C THR A 199 -17.39 -11.35 -2.79
N ALA A 200 -16.51 -10.45 -3.16
CA ALA A 200 -16.31 -10.07 -4.54
C ALA A 200 -15.12 -10.90 -5.02
N SER A 201 -15.36 -12.19 -5.24
CA SER A 201 -14.56 -12.99 -6.14
C SER A 201 -14.35 -12.21 -7.42
N SER A 202 -13.08 -12.01 -7.76
CA SER A 202 -12.67 -11.66 -9.12
C SER A 202 -13.20 -12.72 -10.08
N SER A 203 -14.40 -12.53 -10.55
CA SER A 203 -14.86 -13.07 -11.81
C SER A 203 -15.58 -11.92 -12.50
N VAL A 204 -14.83 -11.22 -13.36
CA VAL A 204 -15.43 -10.53 -14.49
C VAL A 204 -16.24 -11.56 -15.23
N THR A 205 -17.52 -11.59 -14.97
CA THR A 205 -18.49 -12.20 -15.84
C THR A 205 -19.47 -11.10 -16.22
N THR A 206 -19.39 -10.74 -17.48
CA THR A 206 -20.37 -10.01 -18.29
C THR A 206 -21.77 -10.18 -17.71
N ALA A 207 -22.42 -9.03 -17.48
CA ALA A 207 -23.83 -8.97 -17.17
C ALA A 207 -24.64 -9.72 -18.24
N SER A 208 -24.97 -10.96 -17.97
CA SER A 208 -26.09 -11.61 -18.61
C SER A 208 -27.30 -11.36 -17.74
N SER A 209 -28.26 -10.62 -18.26
CA SER A 209 -29.64 -10.60 -17.77
C SER A 209 -30.19 -12.03 -17.81
N GLY A 210 -29.92 -12.77 -16.75
CA GLY A 210 -30.50 -14.09 -16.51
C GLY A 210 -31.56 -13.94 -15.42
N THR A 211 -32.80 -14.15 -15.75
CA THR A 211 -33.89 -14.46 -14.84
C THR A 211 -33.62 -15.78 -14.12
N GLY A 212 -32.62 -15.76 -13.22
CA GLY A 212 -32.37 -16.83 -12.27
C GLY A 212 -33.24 -16.60 -11.05
N THR A 213 -34.20 -17.47 -10.82
CA THR A 213 -34.97 -17.53 -9.58
C THR A 213 -34.01 -17.80 -8.42
N CYS A 214 -33.86 -16.84 -7.53
CA CYS A 214 -33.18 -17.08 -6.26
C CYS A 214 -33.85 -18.21 -5.51
N THR A 215 -33.08 -19.19 -5.07
CA THR A 215 -33.58 -20.29 -4.23
C THR A 215 -33.51 -19.95 -2.74
N SER A 216 -32.75 -18.93 -2.34
CA SER A 216 -32.70 -18.42 -0.96
C SER A 216 -32.27 -16.96 -0.93
N TYR A 217 -32.79 -16.19 0.03
CA TYR A 217 -32.41 -14.82 0.29
C TYR A 217 -31.69 -14.72 1.65
N ILE A 218 -30.75 -13.78 1.76
CA ILE A 218 -30.17 -13.43 3.05
C ILE A 218 -31.29 -12.84 3.92
N ALA A 219 -31.34 -13.20 5.19
CA ALA A 219 -32.34 -12.65 6.12
C ALA A 219 -32.21 -11.11 6.20
N ASP A 220 -33.34 -10.44 6.32
CA ASP A 220 -33.35 -8.98 6.53
C ASP A 220 -32.61 -8.62 7.80
N SER A 221 -31.76 -7.59 7.76
CA SER A 221 -31.01 -7.10 8.91
C SER A 221 -31.80 -6.11 9.76
N SER A 222 -33.01 -5.73 9.34
CA SER A 222 -33.87 -4.79 10.04
C SER A 222 -35.32 -5.22 10.00
N THR A 223 -36.02 -5.11 11.13
CA THR A 223 -37.47 -5.32 11.24
C THR A 223 -38.27 -4.28 10.48
N SER A 224 -37.65 -3.14 10.12
CA SER A 224 -38.28 -2.05 9.38
C SER A 224 -38.32 -2.28 7.87
N CYS A 225 -37.78 -3.39 7.37
CA CYS A 225 -37.67 -3.64 5.92
C CYS A 225 -39.02 -3.63 5.22
N ALA A 226 -40.08 -4.16 5.84
CA ALA A 226 -41.44 -4.12 5.30
C ALA A 226 -41.94 -2.70 5.11
N ALA A 227 -41.75 -1.84 6.12
CA ALA A 227 -42.12 -0.44 6.06
C ALA A 227 -41.30 0.36 5.05
N TRP A 228 -40.01 0.06 4.94
CA TRP A 228 -39.13 0.68 3.94
C TRP A 228 -39.48 0.25 2.52
N ALA A 229 -39.82 -1.01 2.32
CA ALA A 229 -40.22 -1.52 1.01
C ALA A 229 -41.52 -0.84 0.52
N SER A 230 -42.52 -0.63 1.41
CA SER A 230 -43.75 0.11 1.08
C SER A 230 -43.49 1.58 0.73
N ASN A 231 -42.39 2.16 1.22
CA ASN A 231 -41.95 3.51 0.88
C ASN A 231 -40.92 3.54 -0.27
N GLY A 232 -40.83 2.47 -1.08
CA GLY A 232 -40.05 2.44 -2.29
C GLY A 232 -38.57 2.15 -2.11
N PHE A 233 -38.11 1.75 -0.93
CA PHE A 233 -36.67 1.44 -0.68
C PHE A 233 -36.10 0.41 -1.65
N CYS A 234 -36.87 -0.64 -2.00
CA CYS A 234 -36.40 -1.72 -2.85
C CYS A 234 -36.11 -1.29 -4.30
N SER A 235 -36.76 -0.23 -4.78
CA SER A 235 -36.58 0.32 -6.13
C SER A 235 -35.83 1.67 -6.15
N ASN A 236 -35.49 2.20 -4.99
CA ASN A 236 -34.83 3.52 -4.87
C ASN A 236 -33.41 3.47 -5.43
N THR A 237 -33.14 4.25 -6.47
CA THR A 237 -31.83 4.33 -7.14
C THR A 237 -30.76 5.07 -6.34
N PHE A 238 -31.13 5.79 -5.29
CA PHE A 238 -30.19 6.41 -4.36
C PHE A 238 -29.34 5.36 -3.62
N TYR A 239 -29.92 4.20 -3.34
CA TYR A 239 -29.22 3.09 -2.71
C TYR A 239 -28.75 2.09 -3.76
N THR A 240 -27.49 1.65 -3.67
CA THR A 240 -26.99 0.58 -4.54
C THR A 240 -27.72 -0.73 -4.28
N VAL A 241 -27.67 -1.66 -5.25
CA VAL A 241 -28.24 -3.01 -5.08
C VAL A 241 -27.61 -3.70 -3.87
N ALA A 242 -26.30 -3.56 -3.68
CA ALA A 242 -25.58 -4.13 -2.55
C ALA A 242 -26.07 -3.59 -1.21
N GLN A 243 -26.33 -2.28 -1.10
CA GLN A 243 -26.88 -1.66 0.11
C GLN A 243 -28.30 -2.14 0.42
N ARG A 244 -29.16 -2.24 -0.59
CA ARG A 244 -30.51 -2.76 -0.44
C ARG A 244 -30.51 -4.25 -0.03
N ARG A 245 -29.61 -5.04 -0.65
CA ARG A 245 -29.42 -6.45 -0.30
C ARG A 245 -28.91 -6.64 1.12
N SER A 246 -27.91 -5.87 1.58
CA SER A 246 -27.36 -6.00 2.94
C SER A 246 -28.37 -5.66 4.02
N ARG A 247 -29.39 -4.84 3.71
CA ARG A 247 -30.41 -4.41 4.66
C ARG A 247 -31.70 -5.26 4.60
N CYS A 248 -32.20 -5.47 3.40
CA CYS A 248 -33.55 -6.01 3.20
C CYS A 248 -33.59 -7.03 2.04
N ALA A 249 -32.66 -7.97 2.01
CA ALA A 249 -32.56 -8.93 0.90
C ALA A 249 -33.82 -9.76 0.72
N THR A 250 -34.38 -10.29 1.81
CA THR A 250 -35.61 -11.10 1.79
C THR A 250 -36.81 -10.27 1.36
N THR A 251 -37.01 -9.11 2.00
CA THR A 251 -38.16 -8.22 1.70
C THR A 251 -38.07 -7.65 0.29
N CYS A 252 -36.88 -7.26 -0.18
CA CYS A 252 -36.68 -6.70 -1.51
C CYS A 252 -36.45 -7.77 -2.60
N ARG A 253 -36.39 -9.05 -2.25
CA ARG A 253 -36.13 -10.19 -3.13
C ARG A 253 -34.85 -10.01 -3.98
N ILE A 254 -33.76 -9.58 -3.33
CA ILE A 254 -32.47 -9.34 -3.95
C ILE A 254 -31.53 -10.49 -3.58
N CYS A 255 -30.95 -11.16 -4.58
CA CYS A 255 -29.97 -12.24 -4.41
C CYS A 255 -28.57 -11.77 -4.05
#